data_921f59877bfa1eddd0f8ed8b5444706b
#
_entry.id   921f59877bfa1eddd0f8ed8b5444706b
#
_cell.length_a   1.000
_cell.length_b   1.000
_cell.length_c   1.000
_cell.angle_alpha   90.00
_cell.angle_beta   90.00
_cell.angle_gamma   90.00
#
_symmetry.space_group_name_H-M   'P 1'
#
loop_
_entity.id
_entity.type
_entity.pdbx_description
1 polymer ?
#
loop_
_entity_poly.entity_id
_entity_poly.type
_entity_poly.pdbx_seq_one_letter_code
_entity_poly.pdbx_strand_id
1 'polypeptide(L)'
;MNALILRAALWCLLLAAPQVHAVQAGTADRADKAAPVLLWLTSDITTATRTAMVQRLATEAGLGFAHIDYPLAGPAVLDAADTRKLQRALAGAALVWVDAPHASVEARLRRMAGAQLDAHATRSPGRLVWVPAGVPATDMAALDAPARMAAYLQAGGPRNLQSAIALARATVAGVAMPALPAPEILPARGIYHPDAPRLLPHASALEAWRQGQPALRSLPAVAVLVHRHHFVDGSTGWLDAWLRTFRQQGLFAYAAFGQQVTAQTLAEVLELPASAGSGPGRLHASALVLHQLVPQAAALQPLLARWGVPLLGTQPYRAGNAAAWEASDTGLSLSDVPFYLAQPEAAGAIDPVLVAAHGAEGRDFRLIERQAQAVAAKARRLIALQTKPAADKRLVAMVYNYPPGGTNFGASFLNVPRSLEQVSS
;
A
#
# COMPACT_ATOMS: atom_id res chain seq x y z
N MET A 1 -5.49 -56.90 -28.80
CA MET A 1 -4.47 -57.89 -29.22
C MET A 1 -3.12 -57.26 -28.95
N ASN A 2 -2.50 -57.80 -27.92
CA ASN A 2 -1.08 -57.94 -27.61
C ASN A 2 -0.28 -56.62 -27.45
N ALA A 3 0.07 -56.27 -26.29
CA ALA A 3 0.91 -56.95 -25.25
C ALA A 3 2.39 -56.79 -25.51
N LEU A 4 3.05 -56.24 -24.50
CA LEU A 4 4.26 -56.76 -23.84
C LEU A 4 5.59 -56.56 -24.61
N ILE A 5 6.61 -56.11 -24.00
CA ILE A 5 7.59 -56.63 -23.03
C ILE A 5 8.81 -55.73 -23.12
N LEU A 6 9.36 -55.21 -22.12
CA LEU A 6 10.14 -55.59 -20.93
C LEU A 6 11.65 -55.36 -21.10
N ARG A 7 12.20 -54.66 -20.15
CA ARG A 7 13.45 -54.91 -19.38
C ARG A 7 14.85 -54.90 -20.02
N ALA A 8 15.65 -54.04 -19.42
CA ALA A 8 16.90 -54.31 -18.69
C ALA A 8 18.16 -54.69 -19.49
N ALA A 9 19.21 -53.98 -19.16
CA ALA A 9 20.56 -54.43 -18.68
C ALA A 9 21.49 -53.23 -18.73
N LEU A 10 21.95 -52.66 -17.66
CA LEU A 10 23.07 -53.00 -16.75
C LEU A 10 24.24 -53.67 -17.46
N TRP A 11 25.41 -53.03 -17.50
CA TRP A 11 26.71 -53.49 -17.01
C TRP A 11 27.85 -52.57 -17.41
N CYS A 12 28.52 -52.02 -16.39
CA CYS A 12 29.94 -51.83 -16.13
C CYS A 12 30.94 -51.75 -17.29
N LEU A 13 31.72 -50.68 -17.26
CA LEU A 13 33.18 -50.81 -17.44
C LEU A 13 33.88 -49.76 -16.58
N LEU A 14 34.70 -50.31 -15.68
CA LEU A 14 35.69 -49.67 -14.81
C LEU A 14 36.91 -49.24 -15.60
N LEU A 15 37.66 -48.30 -14.97
CA LEU A 15 39.10 -48.01 -15.06
C LEU A 15 39.48 -46.78 -15.90
N ALA A 16 39.82 -45.71 -15.22
CA ALA A 16 41.17 -45.19 -15.04
C ALA A 16 41.14 -43.87 -14.26
N ALA A 17 41.64 -43.90 -13.04
CA ALA A 17 41.94 -42.69 -12.26
C ALA A 17 43.31 -42.13 -12.67
N PRO A 18 43.44 -40.81 -12.86
CA PRO A 18 44.75 -40.17 -12.70
C PRO A 18 44.89 -39.70 -11.25
N GLN A 19 45.95 -40.13 -10.61
CA GLN A 19 46.42 -39.62 -9.33
C GLN A 19 46.76 -38.13 -9.49
N VAL A 20 46.01 -37.26 -8.80
CA VAL A 20 46.41 -35.86 -8.60
C VAL A 20 47.03 -35.77 -7.22
N HIS A 21 48.28 -35.34 -7.21
CA HIS A 21 49.07 -35.05 -6.03
C HIS A 21 48.35 -34.03 -5.14
N ALA A 22 48.14 -34.41 -3.87
CA ALA A 22 47.71 -33.51 -2.84
C ALA A 22 48.79 -32.46 -2.57
N VAL A 23 48.56 -31.25 -3.02
CA VAL A 23 49.26 -30.09 -2.48
C VAL A 23 48.54 -29.77 -1.17
N GLN A 24 49.21 -30.02 -0.04
CA GLN A 24 48.80 -29.50 1.26
C GLN A 24 48.87 -27.97 1.23
N ALA A 25 47.76 -27.33 0.98
CA ALA A 25 47.55 -25.91 1.28
C ALA A 25 47.06 -25.82 2.72
N GLY A 26 47.77 -25.06 3.51
CA GLY A 26 47.54 -24.88 4.94
C GLY A 26 46.11 -24.58 5.28
N THR A 27 45.57 -25.28 6.24
CA THR A 27 44.34 -24.98 6.96
C THR A 27 44.55 -23.69 7.74
N ALA A 28 44.27 -22.55 7.09
CA ALA A 28 43.95 -21.34 7.82
C ALA A 28 42.57 -21.56 8.41
N ASP A 29 42.52 -21.61 9.72
CA ASP A 29 41.39 -21.68 10.60
C ASP A 29 40.44 -20.50 10.30
N ARG A 30 39.55 -20.66 9.32
CA ARG A 30 38.35 -19.85 9.19
C ARG A 30 37.33 -20.43 10.15
N ALA A 31 37.45 -20.05 11.41
CA ALA A 31 36.31 -20.09 12.33
C ALA A 31 35.12 -19.49 11.59
N ASP A 32 34.10 -20.30 11.40
CA ASP A 32 32.84 -19.97 10.76
C ASP A 32 32.15 -18.89 11.65
N LYS A 33 32.60 -17.63 11.51
CA LYS A 33 31.98 -16.50 12.23
C LYS A 33 30.60 -16.35 11.62
N ALA A 34 29.58 -16.70 12.38
CA ALA A 34 28.20 -16.45 12.04
C ALA A 34 28.03 -15.03 11.48
N ALA A 35 27.32 -14.90 10.36
CA ALA A 35 27.12 -13.61 9.72
C ALA A 35 26.56 -12.58 10.74
N PRO A 36 27.09 -11.35 10.77
CA PRO A 36 26.61 -10.33 11.69
C PRO A 36 25.14 -9.98 11.40
N VAL A 37 24.30 -9.96 12.43
CA VAL A 37 22.85 -9.84 12.29
C VAL A 37 22.41 -8.38 12.28
N LEU A 38 21.67 -8.00 11.26
CA LEU A 38 20.83 -6.81 11.23
C LEU A 38 19.47 -7.15 11.85
N LEU A 39 19.16 -6.53 12.98
CA LEU A 39 17.83 -6.61 13.60
C LEU A 39 16.99 -5.43 13.15
N TRP A 40 15.81 -5.69 12.60
CA TRP A 40 14.87 -4.67 12.19
C TRP A 40 13.60 -4.75 13.03
N LEU A 41 13.29 -3.66 13.74
CA LEU A 41 12.08 -3.50 14.55
C LEU A 41 11.10 -2.61 13.78
N THR A 42 9.89 -3.09 13.58
CA THR A 42 8.84 -2.37 12.85
C THR A 42 7.51 -2.42 13.58
N SER A 43 6.51 -1.80 13.04
CA SER A 43 5.12 -2.01 13.41
C SER A 43 4.37 -2.77 12.32
N ASP A 44 3.16 -3.20 12.66
CA ASP A 44 2.27 -3.95 11.76
C ASP A 44 1.73 -3.17 10.54
N ILE A 45 2.16 -1.94 10.34
CA ILE A 45 1.93 -1.20 9.08
C ILE A 45 3.03 -1.44 8.04
N THR A 46 4.17 -2.02 8.42
CA THR A 46 5.23 -2.37 7.47
C THR A 46 4.79 -3.56 6.61
N THR A 47 4.89 -3.41 5.30
CA THR A 47 4.44 -4.43 4.34
C THR A 47 5.38 -5.62 4.29
N ALA A 48 4.85 -6.81 3.97
CA ALA A 48 5.66 -8.01 3.76
C ALA A 48 6.61 -7.84 2.57
N THR A 49 6.19 -7.16 1.51
CA THR A 49 7.06 -6.81 0.36
C THR A 49 8.28 -6.03 0.80
N ARG A 50 8.13 -5.01 1.64
CA ARG A 50 9.26 -4.24 2.16
C ARG A 50 10.18 -5.09 3.03
N THR A 51 9.61 -5.90 3.91
CA THR A 51 10.36 -6.81 4.79
C THR A 51 11.18 -7.82 3.97
N ALA A 52 10.57 -8.48 2.99
CA ALA A 52 11.24 -9.44 2.12
C ALA A 52 12.36 -8.77 1.30
N MET A 53 12.15 -7.53 0.83
CA MET A 53 13.18 -6.78 0.11
C MET A 53 14.38 -6.47 1.01
N VAL A 54 14.17 -6.00 2.23
CA VAL A 54 15.26 -5.72 3.19
C VAL A 54 16.01 -7.02 3.54
N GLN A 55 15.27 -8.11 3.80
CA GLN A 55 15.88 -9.40 4.09
C GLN A 55 16.77 -9.88 2.95
N ARG A 56 16.28 -9.85 1.71
CA ARG A 56 17.05 -10.24 0.52
C ARG A 56 18.32 -9.40 0.38
N LEU A 57 18.20 -8.08 0.45
CA LEU A 57 19.33 -7.15 0.33
C LEU A 57 20.35 -7.34 1.45
N ALA A 58 19.91 -7.59 2.69
CA ALA A 58 20.80 -7.90 3.81
C ALA A 58 21.58 -9.19 3.57
N THR A 59 20.90 -10.26 3.13
CA THR A 59 21.50 -11.55 2.81
C THR A 59 22.52 -11.42 1.67
N GLU A 60 22.18 -10.72 0.58
CA GLU A 60 23.08 -10.43 -0.54
C GLU A 60 24.33 -9.65 -0.09
N ALA A 61 24.21 -8.81 0.92
CA ALA A 61 25.31 -8.05 1.52
C ALA A 61 26.13 -8.85 2.54
N GLY A 62 25.79 -10.11 2.81
CA GLY A 62 26.47 -10.95 3.80
C GLY A 62 26.09 -10.64 5.25
N LEU A 63 24.91 -10.02 5.47
CA LEU A 63 24.34 -9.79 6.80
C LEU A 63 23.28 -10.86 7.08
N GLY A 64 23.28 -11.39 8.31
CA GLY A 64 22.14 -12.09 8.85
C GLY A 64 20.97 -11.11 9.04
N PHE A 65 19.72 -11.58 9.00
CA PHE A 65 18.54 -10.75 9.16
C PHE A 65 17.61 -11.31 10.25
N ALA A 66 17.20 -10.44 11.16
CA ALA A 66 16.18 -10.73 12.16
C ALA A 66 15.13 -9.61 12.12
N HIS A 67 13.86 -9.99 12.20
CA HIS A 67 12.74 -9.05 12.15
C HIS A 67 11.80 -9.28 13.34
N ILE A 68 11.44 -8.19 14.01
CA ILE A 68 10.40 -8.18 15.04
C ILE A 68 9.45 -7.05 14.71
N ASP A 69 8.17 -7.37 14.57
CA ASP A 69 7.13 -6.38 14.41
C ASP A 69 6.23 -6.32 15.64
N TYR A 70 5.81 -5.11 15.99
CA TYR A 70 4.93 -4.84 17.11
C TYR A 70 3.57 -4.35 16.62
N PRO A 71 2.47 -4.97 17.05
CA PRO A 71 1.14 -4.55 16.64
C PRO A 71 0.81 -3.17 17.21
N LEU A 72 0.13 -2.33 16.43
CA LEU A 72 -0.39 -1.03 16.87
C LEU A 72 -1.59 -1.19 17.79
N ALA A 73 -2.36 -2.28 17.63
CA ALA A 73 -3.41 -2.68 18.55
C ALA A 73 -2.83 -3.57 19.66
N GLY A 74 -3.41 -3.53 20.87
CA GLY A 74 -3.00 -4.38 21.98
C GLY A 74 -2.23 -3.64 23.09
N PRO A 75 -1.59 -4.36 24.01
CA PRO A 75 -0.93 -3.79 25.18
C PRO A 75 0.20 -2.82 24.79
N ALA A 76 0.35 -1.74 25.55
CA ALA A 76 1.43 -0.76 25.36
C ALA A 76 2.74 -1.16 26.05
N VAL A 77 2.77 -2.32 26.70
CA VAL A 77 3.92 -2.86 27.43
C VAL A 77 4.14 -4.29 26.96
N LEU A 78 5.40 -4.66 26.74
CA LEU A 78 5.77 -6.04 26.43
C LEU A 78 5.55 -6.95 27.62
N ASP A 79 5.02 -8.12 27.39
CA ASP A 79 5.02 -9.16 28.40
C ASP A 79 6.44 -9.72 28.65
N ALA A 80 6.57 -10.62 29.64
CA ALA A 80 7.86 -11.20 29.99
C ALA A 80 8.46 -12.07 28.86
N ALA A 81 7.64 -12.69 28.01
CA ALA A 81 8.10 -13.52 26.90
C ALA A 81 8.63 -12.63 25.75
N ASP A 82 7.88 -11.62 25.38
CA ASP A 82 8.27 -10.64 24.35
C ASP A 82 9.48 -9.84 24.78
N THR A 83 9.56 -9.44 26.06
CA THR A 83 10.75 -8.79 26.61
C THR A 83 11.98 -9.67 26.47
N ARG A 84 11.91 -10.97 26.83
CA ARG A 84 13.02 -11.91 26.66
C ARG A 84 13.37 -12.14 25.19
N LYS A 85 12.37 -12.19 24.30
CA LYS A 85 12.59 -12.30 22.85
C LYS A 85 13.38 -11.09 22.33
N LEU A 86 12.97 -9.87 22.69
CA LEU A 86 13.67 -8.65 22.31
C LEU A 86 15.10 -8.62 22.88
N GLN A 87 15.29 -8.92 24.14
CA GLN A 87 16.62 -8.95 24.78
C GLN A 87 17.58 -9.92 24.08
N ARG A 88 17.11 -11.13 23.73
CA ARG A 88 17.91 -12.10 22.98
C ARG A 88 18.26 -11.60 21.57
N ALA A 89 17.31 -11.00 20.87
CA ALA A 89 17.54 -10.42 19.56
C ALA A 89 18.55 -9.27 19.61
N LEU A 90 18.43 -8.37 20.57
CA LEU A 90 19.37 -7.25 20.80
C LEU A 90 20.78 -7.73 21.17
N ALA A 91 20.88 -8.81 21.94
CA ALA A 91 22.19 -9.38 22.32
C ALA A 91 22.94 -9.97 21.11
N GLY A 92 22.23 -10.51 20.12
CA GLY A 92 22.79 -11.07 18.90
C GLY A 92 22.93 -10.06 17.75
N ALA A 93 22.38 -8.84 17.88
CA ALA A 93 22.36 -7.86 16.81
C ALA A 93 23.71 -7.11 16.69
N ALA A 94 24.25 -7.07 15.48
CA ALA A 94 25.39 -6.23 15.13
C ALA A 94 24.96 -4.80 14.77
N LEU A 95 23.73 -4.61 14.33
CA LEU A 95 23.09 -3.32 14.02
C LEU A 95 21.59 -3.46 14.22
N VAL A 96 20.97 -2.42 14.77
CA VAL A 96 19.52 -2.38 15.01
C VAL A 96 18.91 -1.22 14.24
N TRP A 97 17.87 -1.50 13.46
CA TRP A 97 17.01 -0.50 12.83
C TRP A 97 15.65 -0.47 13.53
N VAL A 98 15.14 0.72 13.82
CA VAL A 98 13.80 0.93 14.36
C VAL A 98 13.03 1.83 13.40
N ASP A 99 12.04 1.27 12.71
CA ASP A 99 11.23 1.98 11.73
C ASP A 99 9.89 2.42 12.34
N ALA A 100 9.75 3.72 12.53
CA ALA A 100 8.59 4.35 13.12
C ALA A 100 8.02 5.44 12.21
N PRO A 101 7.25 5.09 11.17
CA PRO A 101 6.82 6.02 10.11
C PRO A 101 5.88 7.13 10.61
N HIS A 102 5.29 7.00 11.79
CA HIS A 102 4.38 7.98 12.40
C HIS A 102 4.74 8.25 13.85
N ALA A 103 4.51 9.48 14.32
CA ALA A 103 4.80 9.89 15.70
C ALA A 103 4.09 9.02 16.75
N SER A 104 2.88 8.56 16.49
CA SER A 104 2.15 7.64 17.38
C SER A 104 2.82 6.26 17.45
N VAL A 105 3.36 5.76 16.35
CA VAL A 105 4.13 4.50 16.28
C VAL A 105 5.44 4.66 17.05
N GLU A 106 6.17 5.74 16.81
CA GLU A 106 7.40 6.04 17.53
C GLU A 106 7.16 6.11 19.04
N ALA A 107 6.18 6.91 19.49
CA ALA A 107 5.82 7.03 20.88
C ALA A 107 5.45 5.67 21.52
N ARG A 108 4.76 4.80 20.76
CA ARG A 108 4.42 3.46 21.22
C ARG A 108 5.66 2.56 21.33
N LEU A 109 6.50 2.51 20.30
CA LEU A 109 7.74 1.72 20.33
C LEU A 109 8.68 2.16 21.44
N ARG A 110 8.79 3.47 21.69
CA ARG A 110 9.56 4.00 22.83
C ARG A 110 9.00 3.55 24.18
N ARG A 111 7.69 3.52 24.36
CA ARG A 111 7.07 2.98 25.59
C ARG A 111 7.30 1.49 25.76
N MET A 112 7.23 0.72 24.68
CA MET A 112 7.33 -0.75 24.71
C MET A 112 8.76 -1.24 24.83
N ALA A 113 9.69 -0.65 24.13
CA ALA A 113 11.06 -1.16 23.95
C ALA A 113 12.16 -0.15 24.24
N GLY A 114 11.82 1.11 24.58
CA GLY A 114 12.79 2.20 24.71
C GLY A 114 13.92 1.90 25.69
N ALA A 115 13.62 1.43 26.89
CA ALA A 115 14.64 1.11 27.88
C ALA A 115 15.66 0.06 27.41
N GLN A 116 15.20 -0.97 26.69
CA GLN A 116 16.07 -2.02 26.13
C GLN A 116 16.92 -1.49 24.98
N LEU A 117 16.33 -0.62 24.13
CA LEU A 117 17.03 0.02 23.01
C LEU A 117 18.05 1.02 23.48
N ASP A 118 17.76 1.83 24.49
CA ASP A 118 18.69 2.79 25.08
C ASP A 118 19.87 2.06 25.76
N ALA A 119 19.60 0.96 26.46
CA ALA A 119 20.64 0.11 27.02
C ALA A 119 21.51 -0.54 25.93
N HIS A 120 20.92 -0.91 24.77
CA HIS A 120 21.69 -1.40 23.62
C HIS A 120 22.54 -0.29 23.02
N ALA A 121 21.99 0.90 22.80
CA ALA A 121 22.72 2.06 22.27
C ALA A 121 23.93 2.45 23.13
N THR A 122 23.77 2.38 24.47
CA THR A 122 24.85 2.64 25.42
C THR A 122 25.98 1.61 25.31
N ARG A 123 25.64 0.32 25.14
CA ARG A 123 26.65 -0.76 25.01
C ARG A 123 27.30 -0.79 23.63
N SER A 124 26.60 -0.33 22.61
CA SER A 124 27.00 -0.41 21.20
C SER A 124 26.77 0.92 20.50
N PRO A 125 27.59 1.96 20.77
CA PRO A 125 27.45 3.29 20.18
C PRO A 125 27.45 3.24 18.64
N GLY A 126 26.54 3.98 18.00
CA GLY A 126 26.39 4.03 16.54
C GLY A 126 25.77 2.78 15.90
N ARG A 127 25.31 1.82 16.70
CA ARG A 127 24.68 0.56 16.22
C ARG A 127 23.15 0.55 16.36
N LEU A 128 22.54 1.64 16.74
CA LEU A 128 21.09 1.84 16.77
C LEU A 128 20.71 2.98 15.83
N VAL A 129 19.82 2.69 14.90
CA VAL A 129 19.28 3.64 13.91
C VAL A 129 17.78 3.77 14.14
N TRP A 130 17.35 4.93 14.60
CA TRP A 130 15.94 5.31 14.61
C TRP A 130 15.58 6.01 13.31
N VAL A 131 14.49 5.60 12.68
CA VAL A 131 13.85 6.34 11.58
C VAL A 131 12.83 7.27 12.23
N PRO A 132 13.14 8.56 12.41
CA PRO A 132 12.28 9.45 13.17
C PRO A 132 11.03 9.83 12.36
N ALA A 133 9.89 9.89 13.03
CA ALA A 133 8.67 10.39 12.43
C ALA A 133 8.74 11.90 12.20
N GLY A 134 8.33 12.34 11.01
CA GLY A 134 8.17 13.76 10.69
C GLY A 134 9.45 14.55 10.38
N VAL A 135 10.63 13.93 10.43
CA VAL A 135 11.88 14.56 9.99
C VAL A 135 12.10 14.24 8.51
N PRO A 136 12.26 15.22 7.61
CA PRO A 136 12.49 14.96 6.19
C PRO A 136 13.79 14.17 5.96
N ALA A 137 13.75 13.21 5.03
CA ALA A 137 14.93 12.40 4.67
C ALA A 137 16.10 13.27 4.16
N THR A 138 15.81 14.41 3.51
CA THR A 138 16.80 15.39 3.06
C THR A 138 17.62 15.97 4.21
N ASP A 139 16.99 16.24 5.33
CA ASP A 139 17.62 16.87 6.48
C ASP A 139 18.55 15.90 7.23
N MET A 140 18.24 14.61 7.17
CA MET A 140 19.05 13.54 7.76
C MET A 140 20.23 13.11 6.88
N ALA A 141 20.11 13.25 5.57
CA ALA A 141 21.10 12.73 4.61
C ALA A 141 22.50 13.36 4.73
N ALA A 142 22.59 14.57 5.26
CA ALA A 142 23.85 15.31 5.46
C ALA A 142 24.53 15.02 6.82
N LEU A 143 23.90 14.25 7.70
CA LEU A 143 24.36 13.94 9.05
C LEU A 143 25.28 12.71 9.08
N ASP A 144 25.44 12.13 10.26
CA ASP A 144 26.25 10.93 10.49
C ASP A 144 25.69 9.65 9.81
N ALA A 145 26.40 8.55 9.90
CA ALA A 145 26.01 7.29 9.25
C ALA A 145 24.66 6.75 9.72
N PRO A 146 24.29 6.74 11.02
CA PRO A 146 22.96 6.37 11.48
C PRO A 146 21.85 7.23 10.89
N ALA A 147 22.00 8.56 10.87
CA ALA A 147 21.01 9.46 10.32
C ALA A 147 20.87 9.30 8.78
N ARG A 148 21.98 9.08 8.08
CA ARG A 148 21.96 8.77 6.64
C ARG A 148 21.24 7.44 6.34
N MET A 149 21.45 6.40 7.15
CA MET A 149 20.69 5.15 7.03
C MET A 149 19.20 5.41 7.26
N ALA A 150 18.83 6.18 8.29
CA ALA A 150 17.46 6.57 8.55
C ALA A 150 16.84 7.34 7.37
N ALA A 151 17.58 8.24 6.74
CA ALA A 151 17.14 8.97 5.55
C ALA A 151 16.78 8.04 4.38
N TYR A 152 17.62 7.06 4.07
CA TYR A 152 17.35 6.08 3.04
C TYR A 152 16.16 5.17 3.39
N LEU A 153 16.06 4.73 4.65
CA LEU A 153 14.92 3.93 5.11
C LEU A 153 13.61 4.70 5.00
N GLN A 154 13.59 5.97 5.40
CA GLN A 154 12.41 6.83 5.32
C GLN A 154 12.01 7.11 3.87
N ALA A 155 12.97 7.37 2.99
CA ALA A 155 12.71 7.60 1.57
C ALA A 155 12.12 6.37 0.90
N GLY A 156 12.51 5.16 1.32
CA GLY A 156 12.00 3.88 0.82
C GLY A 156 12.37 3.61 -0.63
N GLY A 157 11.82 2.55 -1.18
CA GLY A 157 12.10 2.11 -2.54
C GLY A 157 13.41 1.32 -2.66
N PRO A 158 13.57 0.52 -3.73
CA PRO A 158 14.66 -0.45 -3.84
C PRO A 158 16.07 0.16 -3.78
N ARG A 159 16.28 1.30 -4.47
CA ARG A 159 17.60 1.96 -4.51
C ARG A 159 18.00 2.53 -3.16
N ASN A 160 17.06 3.16 -2.46
CA ASN A 160 17.33 3.69 -1.14
C ASN A 160 17.60 2.56 -0.13
N LEU A 161 16.86 1.47 -0.19
CA LEU A 161 17.10 0.31 0.67
C LEU A 161 18.46 -0.35 0.38
N GLN A 162 18.90 -0.42 -0.87
CA GLN A 162 20.26 -0.87 -1.23
C GLN A 162 21.33 0.04 -0.60
N SER A 163 21.13 1.36 -0.66
CA SER A 163 22.03 2.35 -0.05
C SER A 163 22.08 2.23 1.48
N ALA A 164 20.93 2.04 2.13
CA ALA A 164 20.85 1.79 3.57
C ALA A 164 21.61 0.52 3.99
N ILE A 165 21.47 -0.58 3.23
CA ILE A 165 22.16 -1.84 3.47
C ILE A 165 23.68 -1.70 3.22
N ALA A 166 24.11 -0.94 2.22
CA ALA A 166 25.54 -0.68 1.98
C ALA A 166 26.18 0.07 3.18
N LEU A 167 25.48 1.07 3.74
CA LEU A 167 25.91 1.75 4.96
C LEU A 167 25.90 0.81 6.18
N ALA A 168 24.87 -0.01 6.32
CA ALA A 168 24.76 -1.00 7.39
C ALA A 168 25.95 -1.97 7.38
N ARG A 169 26.28 -2.51 6.21
CA ARG A 169 27.44 -3.39 6.03
C ARG A 169 28.74 -2.69 6.40
N ALA A 170 28.99 -1.46 5.93
CA ALA A 170 30.18 -0.70 6.26
C ALA A 170 30.28 -0.40 7.75
N THR A 171 29.17 -0.03 8.37
CA THR A 171 29.06 0.21 9.82
C THR A 171 29.42 -1.07 10.59
N VAL A 172 28.84 -2.21 10.22
CA VAL A 172 29.08 -3.48 10.90
C VAL A 172 30.53 -3.97 10.72
N ALA A 173 31.09 -3.80 9.54
CA ALA A 173 32.47 -4.19 9.24
C ALA A 173 33.51 -3.23 9.81
N GLY A 174 33.12 -2.04 10.28
CA GLY A 174 34.05 -1.01 10.76
C GLY A 174 34.96 -0.45 9.68
N VAL A 175 34.49 -0.41 8.42
CA VAL A 175 35.23 0.10 7.28
C VAL A 175 34.75 1.49 6.87
N ALA A 176 35.50 2.16 5.99
CA ALA A 176 35.12 3.47 5.48
C ALA A 176 33.73 3.45 4.83
N MET A 177 32.92 4.48 5.08
CA MET A 177 31.59 4.59 4.52
C MET A 177 31.66 4.78 3.01
N PRO A 178 30.85 4.02 2.23
CA PRO A 178 30.81 4.21 0.79
C PRO A 178 30.25 5.58 0.40
N ALA A 179 30.79 6.13 -0.69
CA ALA A 179 30.17 7.28 -1.34
C ALA A 179 28.88 6.84 -2.04
N LEU A 180 27.75 7.35 -1.57
CA LEU A 180 26.42 7.01 -2.08
C LEU A 180 25.70 8.27 -2.54
N PRO A 181 24.82 8.20 -3.56
CA PRO A 181 24.00 9.33 -3.98
C PRO A 181 23.08 9.76 -2.83
N ALA A 182 22.55 10.97 -2.92
CA ALA A 182 21.49 11.42 -2.00
C ALA A 182 20.27 10.48 -2.10
N PRO A 183 19.44 10.37 -1.02
CA PRO A 183 18.21 9.59 -1.07
C PRO A 183 17.30 10.05 -2.22
N GLU A 184 16.82 9.08 -2.99
CA GLU A 184 15.82 9.33 -4.03
C GLU A 184 14.45 9.55 -3.36
N ILE A 185 13.98 10.79 -3.37
CA ILE A 185 12.71 11.13 -2.72
C ILE A 185 11.57 10.95 -3.72
N LEU A 186 10.67 10.01 -3.42
CA LEU A 186 9.43 9.88 -4.17
C LEU A 186 8.56 11.12 -3.98
N PRO A 187 7.84 11.59 -5.02
CA PRO A 187 6.95 12.74 -4.91
C PRO A 187 5.96 12.58 -3.76
N ALA A 188 5.65 13.69 -3.07
CA ALA A 188 4.66 13.68 -1.98
C ALA A 188 3.25 13.36 -2.49
N ARG A 189 2.97 13.69 -3.76
CA ARG A 189 1.72 13.45 -4.47
C ARG A 189 1.97 13.26 -5.96
N GLY A 190 1.02 12.66 -6.66
CA GLY A 190 1.11 12.46 -8.10
C GLY A 190 0.12 11.41 -8.59
N ILE A 191 0.36 10.94 -9.78
CA ILE A 191 -0.45 9.94 -10.47
C ILE A 191 0.41 8.74 -10.85
N TYR A 192 -0.16 7.57 -10.71
CA TYR A 192 0.42 6.30 -11.09
C TYR A 192 -0.51 5.55 -12.06
N HIS A 193 0.10 4.97 -13.09
CA HIS A 193 -0.50 3.96 -13.93
C HIS A 193 0.54 2.88 -14.23
N PRO A 194 0.21 1.58 -14.18
CA PRO A 194 1.19 0.50 -14.34
C PRO A 194 1.91 0.51 -15.69
N ASP A 195 1.28 1.03 -16.74
CA ASP A 195 1.85 1.11 -18.08
C ASP A 195 2.59 2.43 -18.33
N ALA A 196 2.55 3.39 -17.41
CA ALA A 196 3.32 4.63 -17.53
C ALA A 196 4.78 4.41 -17.13
N PRO A 197 5.76 5.01 -17.85
CA PRO A 197 7.19 4.74 -17.60
C PRO A 197 7.69 5.31 -16.27
N ARG A 198 6.92 6.21 -15.64
CA ARG A 198 7.25 6.89 -14.39
C ARG A 198 6.00 7.42 -13.70
N LEU A 199 6.13 7.82 -12.44
CA LEU A 199 5.10 8.59 -11.76
C LEU A 199 4.89 9.93 -12.48
N LEU A 200 3.63 10.34 -12.61
CA LEU A 200 3.23 11.56 -13.31
C LEU A 200 2.83 12.61 -12.27
N PRO A 201 3.21 13.89 -12.45
CA PRO A 201 2.97 14.90 -11.41
C PRO A 201 1.50 15.33 -11.28
N HIS A 202 0.73 15.35 -12.37
CA HIS A 202 -0.64 15.87 -12.40
C HIS A 202 -1.41 15.41 -13.64
N ALA A 203 -2.69 15.72 -13.69
CA ALA A 203 -3.64 15.32 -14.74
C ALA A 203 -3.18 15.70 -16.17
N SER A 204 -2.56 16.86 -16.36
CA SER A 204 -2.08 17.26 -17.70
C SER A 204 -0.96 16.35 -18.21
N ALA A 205 -0.07 15.91 -17.33
CA ALA A 205 0.99 14.97 -17.70
C ALA A 205 0.40 13.57 -17.99
N LEU A 206 -0.64 13.15 -17.22
CA LEU A 206 -1.37 11.93 -17.49
C LEU A 206 -2.09 11.98 -18.84
N GLU A 207 -2.78 13.08 -19.14
CA GLU A 207 -3.49 13.23 -20.41
C GLU A 207 -2.50 13.25 -21.58
N ALA A 208 -1.38 13.94 -21.48
CA ALA A 208 -0.35 13.94 -22.52
C ALA A 208 0.18 12.52 -22.80
N TRP A 209 0.45 11.73 -21.76
CA TRP A 209 0.86 10.34 -21.91
C TRP A 209 -0.27 9.48 -22.52
N ARG A 210 -1.51 9.64 -22.02
CA ARG A 210 -2.69 8.89 -22.44
C ARG A 210 -3.04 9.10 -23.91
N GLN A 211 -2.85 10.30 -24.46
CA GLN A 211 -3.08 10.60 -25.87
C GLN A 211 -2.20 9.74 -26.79
N GLY A 212 -1.00 9.38 -26.36
CA GLY A 212 -0.11 8.43 -27.03
C GLY A 212 -0.56 6.96 -26.93
N GLN A 213 -1.67 6.66 -26.21
CA GLN A 213 -2.18 5.29 -25.97
C GLN A 213 -3.52 5.07 -26.70
N PRO A 214 -3.55 4.58 -27.96
CA PRO A 214 -4.77 4.46 -28.74
C PRO A 214 -5.89 3.70 -28.04
N ALA A 215 -5.53 2.67 -27.28
CA ALA A 215 -6.45 1.82 -26.56
C ALA A 215 -7.01 2.45 -25.26
N LEU A 216 -6.50 3.59 -24.80
CA LEU A 216 -6.92 4.25 -23.55
C LEU A 216 -7.61 5.59 -23.76
N ARG A 217 -7.20 6.32 -24.80
CA ARG A 217 -7.57 7.73 -25.00
C ARG A 217 -9.08 8.01 -25.04
N SER A 218 -9.88 7.06 -25.51
CA SER A 218 -11.34 7.23 -25.63
C SER A 218 -12.14 6.71 -24.44
N LEU A 219 -11.53 5.99 -23.51
CA LEU A 219 -12.23 5.40 -22.37
C LEU A 219 -12.57 6.46 -21.32
N PRO A 220 -13.74 6.39 -20.66
CA PRO A 220 -14.02 7.23 -19.49
C PRO A 220 -12.99 7.02 -18.39
N ALA A 221 -12.52 8.11 -17.78
CA ALA A 221 -11.47 8.05 -16.77
C ALA A 221 -12.04 7.87 -15.35
N VAL A 222 -11.36 7.08 -14.53
CA VAL A 222 -11.63 6.88 -13.10
C VAL A 222 -10.35 7.13 -12.31
N ALA A 223 -10.40 8.02 -11.31
CA ALA A 223 -9.29 8.23 -10.40
C ALA A 223 -9.48 7.44 -9.10
N VAL A 224 -8.54 6.56 -8.78
CA VAL A 224 -8.50 5.80 -7.54
C VAL A 224 -7.56 6.53 -6.57
N LEU A 225 -8.09 7.04 -5.47
CA LEU A 225 -7.35 7.81 -4.48
C LEU A 225 -6.70 6.86 -3.47
N VAL A 226 -5.37 6.81 -3.43
CA VAL A 226 -4.61 5.89 -2.59
C VAL A 226 -3.52 6.61 -1.80
N HIS A 227 -3.09 6.02 -0.71
CA HIS A 227 -2.01 6.58 0.10
C HIS A 227 -0.63 6.36 -0.54
N ARG A 228 0.24 7.36 -0.41
CA ARG A 228 1.61 7.35 -0.96
C ARG A 228 2.46 6.16 -0.51
N HIS A 229 2.22 5.59 0.69
CA HIS A 229 3.05 4.51 1.24
C HIS A 229 3.15 3.28 0.33
N HIS A 230 2.10 2.96 -0.46
CA HIS A 230 2.14 1.83 -1.40
C HIS A 230 3.30 1.92 -2.40
N PHE A 231 3.66 3.13 -2.79
CA PHE A 231 4.79 3.38 -3.71
C PHE A 231 6.13 3.37 -2.99
N VAL A 232 6.17 3.90 -1.76
CA VAL A 232 7.37 3.87 -0.90
C VAL A 232 7.77 2.43 -0.57
N ASP A 233 6.79 1.58 -0.30
CA ASP A 233 7.01 0.18 0.05
C ASP A 233 7.14 -0.76 -1.15
N GLY A 234 6.84 -0.26 -2.37
CA GLY A 234 6.82 -1.08 -3.58
C GLY A 234 5.65 -2.08 -3.63
N SER A 235 4.62 -1.89 -2.80
CA SER A 235 3.46 -2.78 -2.67
C SER A 235 2.32 -2.35 -3.60
N THR A 236 2.56 -2.35 -4.92
CA THR A 236 1.57 -1.90 -5.94
C THR A 236 0.84 -3.04 -6.64
N GLY A 237 1.22 -4.29 -6.46
CA GLY A 237 0.69 -5.42 -7.23
C GLY A 237 -0.84 -5.58 -7.14
N TRP A 238 -1.43 -5.36 -5.97
CA TRP A 238 -2.89 -5.38 -5.79
C TRP A 238 -3.57 -4.21 -6.51
N LEU A 239 -2.94 -3.04 -6.50
CA LEU A 239 -3.43 -1.83 -7.18
C LEU A 239 -3.38 -2.01 -8.70
N ASP A 240 -2.29 -2.58 -9.22
CA ASP A 240 -2.18 -2.90 -10.65
C ASP A 240 -3.27 -3.85 -11.12
N ALA A 241 -3.56 -4.89 -10.33
CA ALA A 241 -4.65 -5.81 -10.59
C ALA A 241 -6.00 -5.08 -10.60
N TRP A 242 -6.21 -4.16 -9.65
CA TRP A 242 -7.45 -3.39 -9.58
C TRP A 242 -7.63 -2.43 -10.76
N LEU A 243 -6.60 -1.69 -11.13
CA LEU A 243 -6.65 -0.81 -12.31
C LEU A 243 -6.94 -1.60 -13.59
N ARG A 244 -6.40 -2.83 -13.72
CA ARG A 244 -6.74 -3.74 -14.83
C ARG A 244 -8.22 -4.18 -14.78
N THR A 245 -8.80 -4.37 -13.59
CA THR A 245 -10.24 -4.71 -13.45
C THR A 245 -11.14 -3.61 -14.00
N PHE A 246 -10.82 -2.33 -13.76
CA PHE A 246 -11.53 -1.21 -14.41
C PHE A 246 -11.40 -1.26 -15.94
N ARG A 247 -10.20 -1.59 -16.43
CA ARG A 247 -9.98 -1.73 -17.86
C ARG A 247 -10.86 -2.79 -18.51
N GLN A 248 -11.07 -3.93 -17.85
CA GLN A 248 -11.99 -5.00 -18.30
C GLN A 248 -13.44 -4.51 -18.38
N GLN A 249 -13.80 -3.47 -17.63
CA GLN A 249 -15.10 -2.81 -17.68
C GLN A 249 -15.16 -1.66 -18.71
N GLY A 250 -14.14 -1.48 -19.54
CA GLY A 250 -14.10 -0.39 -20.53
C GLY A 250 -13.82 0.99 -19.93
N LEU A 251 -13.14 1.05 -18.79
CA LEU A 251 -12.76 2.28 -18.12
C LEU A 251 -11.23 2.45 -18.11
N PHE A 252 -10.77 3.68 -18.21
CA PHE A 252 -9.38 4.04 -17.97
C PHE A 252 -9.21 4.43 -16.50
N ALA A 253 -8.63 3.57 -15.69
CA ALA A 253 -8.38 3.87 -14.29
C ALA A 253 -6.90 4.18 -14.03
N TYR A 254 -6.65 5.14 -13.15
CA TYR A 254 -5.33 5.49 -12.67
C TYR A 254 -5.38 5.77 -11.16
N ALA A 255 -4.27 5.60 -10.48
CA ALA A 255 -4.18 5.94 -9.07
C ALA A 255 -3.67 7.37 -8.90
N ALA A 256 -4.39 8.19 -8.15
CA ALA A 256 -3.90 9.46 -7.65
C ALA A 256 -3.47 9.26 -6.20
N PHE A 257 -2.24 9.59 -5.90
CA PHE A 257 -1.67 9.34 -4.58
C PHE A 257 -1.23 10.63 -3.89
N GLY A 258 -1.31 10.59 -2.57
CA GLY A 258 -0.82 11.63 -1.69
C GLY A 258 -0.60 11.10 -0.28
N GLN A 259 0.10 11.88 0.53
CA GLN A 259 0.24 11.58 1.96
C GLN A 259 -1.07 11.94 2.71
N GLN A 260 -1.75 12.97 2.26
CA GLN A 260 -3.05 13.40 2.76
C GLN A 260 -3.97 13.79 1.61
N VAL A 261 -5.27 13.54 1.78
CA VAL A 261 -6.33 14.00 0.88
C VAL A 261 -6.82 15.34 1.40
N THR A 262 -6.45 16.42 0.71
CA THR A 262 -6.99 17.77 0.93
C THR A 262 -7.58 18.30 -0.37
N ALA A 263 -8.48 19.27 -0.29
CA ALA A 263 -9.06 19.90 -1.47
C ALA A 263 -7.97 20.47 -2.40
N GLN A 264 -6.95 21.11 -1.82
CA GLN A 264 -5.84 21.65 -2.58
C GLN A 264 -5.04 20.55 -3.31
N THR A 265 -4.63 19.48 -2.59
CA THR A 265 -3.82 18.42 -3.20
C THR A 265 -4.59 17.66 -4.27
N LEU A 266 -5.89 17.46 -4.09
CA LEU A 266 -6.74 16.84 -5.11
C LEU A 266 -6.88 17.72 -6.35
N ALA A 267 -7.12 19.02 -6.19
CA ALA A 267 -7.23 19.94 -7.32
C ALA A 267 -5.91 20.01 -8.12
N GLU A 268 -4.77 20.15 -7.44
CA GLU A 268 -3.45 20.21 -8.07
C GLU A 268 -3.11 18.94 -8.88
N VAL A 269 -3.53 17.77 -8.39
CA VAL A 269 -3.21 16.49 -9.04
C VAL A 269 -4.22 16.13 -10.11
N LEU A 270 -5.51 16.37 -9.89
CA LEU A 270 -6.60 15.81 -10.70
C LEU A 270 -7.23 16.80 -11.69
N GLU A 271 -7.00 18.11 -11.56
CA GLU A 271 -7.58 19.07 -12.49
C GLU A 271 -6.70 19.31 -13.70
N LEU A 272 -7.34 19.36 -14.86
CA LEU A 272 -6.78 19.96 -16.05
C LEU A 272 -6.91 21.48 -15.92
N PRO A 273 -5.87 22.26 -16.30
CA PRO A 273 -5.94 23.70 -16.23
C PRO A 273 -7.10 24.24 -17.09
N ALA A 274 -7.75 25.26 -16.58
CA ALA A 274 -8.75 25.98 -17.34
C ALA A 274 -8.09 26.73 -18.51
N SER A 275 -8.81 26.95 -19.61
CA SER A 275 -8.40 27.89 -20.62
C SER A 275 -8.34 29.30 -20.01
N ALA A 276 -7.44 30.15 -20.50
CA ALA A 276 -7.28 31.50 -19.97
C ALA A 276 -8.65 32.23 -19.90
N GLY A 277 -9.06 32.63 -18.71
CA GLY A 277 -10.33 33.32 -18.46
C GLY A 277 -11.57 32.44 -18.27
N SER A 278 -11.46 31.10 -18.26
CA SER A 278 -12.63 30.20 -18.18
C SER A 278 -12.95 29.64 -16.77
N GLY A 279 -12.38 30.20 -15.71
CA GLY A 279 -12.67 29.79 -14.33
C GLY A 279 -11.78 28.66 -13.82
N PRO A 280 -12.25 27.88 -12.80
CA PRO A 280 -11.45 26.82 -12.19
C PRO A 280 -11.20 25.64 -13.16
N GLY A 281 -10.14 24.88 -12.89
CA GLY A 281 -9.80 23.68 -13.65
C GLY A 281 -10.91 22.62 -13.68
N ARG A 282 -10.87 21.76 -14.66
CA ARG A 282 -11.82 20.65 -14.85
C ARG A 282 -11.22 19.34 -14.36
N LEU A 283 -11.97 18.58 -13.58
CA LEU A 283 -11.55 17.25 -13.15
C LEU A 283 -11.25 16.34 -14.35
N HIS A 284 -10.12 15.64 -14.30
CA HIS A 284 -9.72 14.62 -15.27
C HIS A 284 -10.25 13.22 -14.91
N ALA A 285 -11.47 13.12 -14.41
CA ALA A 285 -12.12 11.85 -14.14
C ALA A 285 -13.64 11.99 -14.24
N SER A 286 -14.32 10.91 -14.59
CA SER A 286 -15.78 10.80 -14.63
C SER A 286 -16.35 10.15 -13.37
N ALA A 287 -15.49 9.54 -12.55
CA ALA A 287 -15.81 9.01 -11.22
C ALA A 287 -14.54 8.97 -10.37
N LEU A 288 -14.71 9.07 -9.06
CA LEU A 288 -13.66 8.91 -8.06
C LEU A 288 -13.89 7.65 -7.24
N VAL A 289 -12.82 7.00 -6.84
CA VAL A 289 -12.82 5.86 -5.90
C VAL A 289 -11.90 6.20 -4.75
N LEU A 290 -12.43 6.30 -3.57
CA LEU A 290 -11.67 6.64 -2.37
C LEU A 290 -11.19 5.37 -1.68
N HIS A 291 -9.87 5.19 -1.58
CA HIS A 291 -9.22 4.07 -0.91
C HIS A 291 -8.14 4.54 0.08
N GLN A 292 -8.42 5.60 0.80
CA GLN A 292 -7.54 6.10 1.86
C GLN A 292 -8.31 6.92 2.87
N LEU A 293 -7.70 7.19 4.02
CA LEU A 293 -8.27 8.01 5.08
C LEU A 293 -8.44 9.46 4.65
N VAL A 294 -9.52 10.09 5.10
CA VAL A 294 -9.87 11.49 4.83
C VAL A 294 -10.10 12.23 6.15
N PRO A 295 -9.04 12.68 6.84
CA PRO A 295 -9.15 13.27 8.17
C PRO A 295 -10.03 14.54 8.25
N GLN A 296 -10.17 15.27 7.15
CA GLN A 296 -10.95 16.51 7.05
C GLN A 296 -12.04 16.39 5.98
N ALA A 297 -12.89 15.39 6.10
CA ALA A 297 -13.90 15.04 5.12
C ALA A 297 -14.80 16.22 4.70
N ALA A 298 -15.30 17.00 5.66
CA ALA A 298 -16.16 18.15 5.39
C ALA A 298 -15.49 19.23 4.52
N ALA A 299 -14.16 19.40 4.63
CA ALA A 299 -13.41 20.36 3.83
C ALA A 299 -13.32 19.99 2.33
N LEU A 300 -13.61 18.74 1.98
CA LEU A 300 -13.63 18.27 0.59
C LEU A 300 -14.96 18.54 -0.12
N GLN A 301 -16.06 18.66 0.63
CA GLN A 301 -17.41 18.77 0.05
C GLN A 301 -17.56 19.88 -1.01
N PRO A 302 -17.06 21.12 -0.83
CA PRO A 302 -17.22 22.16 -1.84
C PRO A 302 -16.50 21.79 -3.16
N LEU A 303 -15.33 21.16 -3.08
CA LEU A 303 -14.58 20.72 -4.25
C LEU A 303 -15.32 19.58 -4.98
N LEU A 304 -15.77 18.57 -4.24
CA LEU A 304 -16.47 17.41 -4.78
C LEU A 304 -17.81 17.80 -5.39
N ALA A 305 -18.55 18.72 -4.76
CA ALA A 305 -19.80 19.28 -5.29
C ALA A 305 -19.56 20.04 -6.61
N ARG A 306 -18.47 20.81 -6.69
CA ARG A 306 -18.07 21.50 -7.93
C ARG A 306 -17.75 20.53 -9.05
N TRP A 307 -17.10 19.44 -8.75
CA TRP A 307 -16.78 18.40 -9.74
C TRP A 307 -18.01 17.61 -10.19
N GLY A 308 -18.99 17.41 -9.33
CA GLY A 308 -20.28 16.78 -9.68
C GLY A 308 -20.17 15.35 -10.17
N VAL A 309 -19.13 14.59 -9.75
CA VAL A 309 -18.92 13.19 -10.11
C VAL A 309 -19.14 12.27 -8.92
N PRO A 310 -19.54 11.01 -9.12
CA PRO A 310 -19.69 10.05 -8.04
C PRO A 310 -18.35 9.76 -7.37
N LEU A 311 -18.38 9.69 -6.03
CA LEU A 311 -17.29 9.24 -5.18
C LEU A 311 -17.68 7.91 -4.54
N LEU A 312 -17.04 6.81 -4.96
CA LEU A 312 -17.26 5.48 -4.39
C LEU A 312 -16.32 5.25 -3.21
N GLY A 313 -16.85 4.82 -2.08
CA GLY A 313 -16.08 4.44 -0.90
C GLY A 313 -15.49 3.03 -1.05
N THR A 314 -14.21 2.85 -0.74
CA THR A 314 -13.59 1.53 -0.68
C THR A 314 -12.60 1.45 0.47
N GLN A 315 -12.35 0.23 0.96
CA GLN A 315 -11.53 0.03 2.13
C GLN A 315 -10.83 -1.33 2.12
N PRO A 316 -9.68 -1.47 2.80
CA PRO A 316 -9.05 -2.75 3.04
C PRO A 316 -9.61 -3.43 4.30
N TYR A 317 -9.65 -4.75 4.31
CA TYR A 317 -9.80 -5.54 5.53
C TYR A 317 -8.44 -5.76 6.17
N ARG A 318 -8.25 -5.20 7.37
CA ARG A 318 -6.95 -5.19 8.06
C ARG A 318 -6.81 -6.26 9.14
N ALA A 319 -7.93 -6.90 9.54
CA ALA A 319 -7.93 -7.90 10.60
C ALA A 319 -7.55 -9.32 10.11
N GLY A 320 -7.36 -9.51 8.81
CA GLY A 320 -7.01 -10.80 8.24
C GLY A 320 -7.07 -10.85 6.71
N ASN A 321 -7.16 -12.05 6.17
CA ASN A 321 -7.31 -12.29 4.74
C ASN A 321 -8.79 -12.28 4.30
N ALA A 322 -9.04 -12.47 3.01
CA ALA A 322 -10.38 -12.48 2.43
C ALA A 322 -11.29 -13.54 3.05
N ALA A 323 -10.77 -14.73 3.33
CA ALA A 323 -11.55 -15.81 3.97
C ALA A 323 -11.94 -15.45 5.42
N ALA A 324 -11.03 -14.82 6.17
CA ALA A 324 -11.32 -14.32 7.51
C ALA A 324 -12.40 -13.22 7.48
N TRP A 325 -12.40 -12.36 6.48
CA TRP A 325 -13.45 -11.37 6.28
C TRP A 325 -14.80 -12.02 5.95
N GLU A 326 -14.82 -12.98 5.05
CA GLU A 326 -16.06 -13.70 4.67
C GLU A 326 -16.67 -14.48 5.83
N ALA A 327 -15.85 -14.96 6.75
CA ALA A 327 -16.28 -15.64 7.97
C ALA A 327 -16.63 -14.69 9.14
N SER A 328 -16.41 -13.38 8.98
CA SER A 328 -16.66 -12.41 10.05
C SER A 328 -18.11 -11.99 10.11
N ASP A 329 -18.73 -12.07 11.29
CA ASP A 329 -20.10 -11.61 11.54
C ASP A 329 -20.24 -10.09 11.50
N THR A 330 -19.15 -9.34 11.69
CA THR A 330 -19.15 -7.87 11.77
C THR A 330 -18.58 -7.19 10.53
N GLY A 331 -17.78 -7.89 9.73
CA GLY A 331 -17.09 -7.36 8.54
C GLY A 331 -15.97 -6.38 8.86
N LEU A 332 -16.25 -5.27 9.53
CA LEU A 332 -15.28 -4.28 10.01
C LEU A 332 -15.19 -4.26 11.52
N SER A 333 -14.01 -3.94 12.04
CA SER A 333 -13.86 -3.65 13.46
C SER A 333 -14.54 -2.32 13.82
N LEU A 334 -15.08 -2.20 15.03
CA LEU A 334 -15.68 -0.96 15.50
C LEU A 334 -14.69 0.21 15.49
N SER A 335 -13.40 -0.07 15.67
CA SER A 335 -12.34 0.95 15.60
C SER A 335 -12.12 1.49 14.18
N ASP A 336 -12.46 0.74 13.15
CA ASP A 336 -12.28 1.13 11.75
C ASP A 336 -13.48 1.93 11.19
N VAL A 337 -14.66 1.76 11.78
CA VAL A 337 -15.89 2.44 11.33
C VAL A 337 -15.76 3.95 11.19
N PRO A 338 -15.23 4.72 12.17
CA PRO A 338 -15.10 6.18 12.04
C PRO A 338 -14.24 6.58 10.84
N PHE A 339 -13.20 5.82 10.53
CA PHE A 339 -12.18 6.16 9.53
C PHE A 339 -12.55 5.71 8.12
N TYR A 340 -13.18 4.55 7.99
CA TYR A 340 -13.45 3.92 6.69
C TYR A 340 -14.91 3.98 6.26
N LEU A 341 -15.83 4.36 7.15
CA LEU A 341 -17.24 4.59 6.83
C LEU A 341 -17.65 6.05 7.07
N ALA A 342 -17.64 6.50 8.31
CA ALA A 342 -18.22 7.79 8.67
C ALA A 342 -17.49 8.98 8.02
N GLN A 343 -16.16 9.01 8.03
CA GLN A 343 -15.41 10.10 7.38
C GLN A 343 -15.56 10.10 5.85
N PRO A 344 -15.45 8.97 5.12
CA PRO A 344 -15.74 8.93 3.69
C PRO A 344 -17.17 9.36 3.34
N GLU A 345 -18.17 8.91 4.09
CA GLU A 345 -19.56 9.33 3.89
C GLU A 345 -19.74 10.84 4.13
N ALA A 346 -19.11 11.40 5.17
CA ALA A 346 -19.08 12.83 5.41
C ALA A 346 -18.41 13.63 4.27
N ALA A 347 -17.51 13.02 3.51
CA ALA A 347 -16.96 13.61 2.28
C ALA A 347 -17.89 13.46 1.06
N GLY A 348 -18.95 12.68 1.16
CA GLY A 348 -19.90 12.39 0.08
C GLY A 348 -19.64 11.05 -0.63
N ALA A 349 -18.80 10.16 -0.06
CA ALA A 349 -18.62 8.83 -0.60
C ALA A 349 -19.88 7.97 -0.40
N ILE A 350 -20.21 7.20 -1.41
CA ILE A 350 -21.33 6.26 -1.43
C ILE A 350 -20.84 4.83 -1.54
N ASP A 351 -21.67 3.89 -1.12
CA ASP A 351 -21.50 2.44 -1.29
C ASP A 351 -20.13 1.92 -0.85
N PRO A 352 -19.80 1.97 0.43
CA PRO A 352 -18.53 1.49 0.95
C PRO A 352 -18.35 -0.01 0.70
N VAL A 353 -17.26 -0.39 0.03
CA VAL A 353 -16.96 -1.79 -0.36
C VAL A 353 -15.56 -2.17 0.10
N LEU A 354 -15.44 -3.34 0.71
CA LEU A 354 -14.16 -3.97 1.01
C LEU A 354 -13.57 -4.56 -0.29
N VAL A 355 -12.46 -4.01 -0.78
CA VAL A 355 -11.87 -4.42 -2.08
C VAL A 355 -10.54 -5.15 -1.93
N ALA A 356 -9.93 -5.09 -0.77
CA ALA A 356 -8.64 -5.71 -0.51
C ALA A 356 -8.59 -6.29 0.91
N ALA A 357 -7.79 -7.31 1.12
CA ALA A 357 -7.49 -7.91 2.42
C ALA A 357 -6.02 -8.33 2.46
N HIS A 358 -5.51 -8.67 3.64
CA HIS A 358 -4.15 -9.20 3.74
C HIS A 358 -4.03 -10.53 2.97
N GLY A 359 -2.86 -10.79 2.39
CA GLY A 359 -2.54 -12.08 1.81
C GLY A 359 -2.36 -13.17 2.89
N ALA A 360 -2.37 -14.43 2.47
CA ALA A 360 -2.20 -15.56 3.38
C ALA A 360 -0.80 -15.58 4.04
N GLU A 361 0.21 -15.07 3.35
CA GLU A 361 1.62 -15.14 3.76
C GLU A 361 2.16 -13.84 4.36
N GLY A 362 1.31 -12.84 4.59
CA GLY A 362 1.79 -11.56 5.14
C GLY A 362 0.80 -10.41 5.01
N ARG A 363 1.30 -9.19 5.33
CA ARG A 363 0.48 -7.98 5.43
C ARG A 363 0.36 -7.19 4.13
N ASP A 364 0.84 -7.73 3.01
CA ASP A 364 0.56 -7.15 1.71
C ASP A 364 -0.91 -7.35 1.36
N PHE A 365 -1.51 -6.29 0.84
CA PHE A 365 -2.88 -6.41 0.37
C PHE A 365 -2.97 -7.27 -0.88
N ARG A 366 -4.03 -8.05 -0.94
CA ARG A 366 -4.49 -8.78 -2.11
C ARG A 366 -5.90 -8.33 -2.45
N LEU A 367 -6.18 -8.24 -3.71
CA LEU A 367 -7.48 -7.82 -4.20
C LEU A 367 -8.52 -8.90 -3.87
N ILE A 368 -9.70 -8.48 -3.41
CA ILE A 368 -10.89 -9.33 -3.35
C ILE A 368 -11.60 -9.15 -4.70
N GLU A 369 -11.27 -10.03 -5.66
CA GLU A 369 -11.63 -9.84 -7.07
C GLU A 369 -13.12 -9.58 -7.30
N ARG A 370 -14.00 -10.35 -6.66
CA ARG A 370 -15.45 -10.16 -6.76
C ARG A 370 -15.88 -8.75 -6.37
N GLN A 371 -15.32 -8.22 -5.30
CA GLN A 371 -15.63 -6.89 -4.78
C GLN A 371 -15.06 -5.80 -5.69
N ALA A 372 -13.84 -5.98 -6.16
CA ALA A 372 -13.20 -5.06 -7.10
C ALA A 372 -13.95 -4.96 -8.42
N GLN A 373 -14.44 -6.10 -8.96
CA GLN A 373 -15.29 -6.16 -10.13
C GLN A 373 -16.62 -5.44 -9.90
N ALA A 374 -17.24 -5.59 -8.73
CA ALA A 374 -18.49 -4.92 -8.37
C ALA A 374 -18.32 -3.39 -8.36
N VAL A 375 -17.21 -2.88 -7.77
CA VAL A 375 -16.89 -1.43 -7.76
C VAL A 375 -16.66 -0.92 -9.19
N ALA A 376 -15.88 -1.61 -10.00
CA ALA A 376 -15.61 -1.20 -11.37
C ALA A 376 -16.89 -1.20 -12.23
N ALA A 377 -17.74 -2.22 -12.11
CA ALA A 377 -19.03 -2.29 -12.77
C ALA A 377 -19.99 -1.18 -12.31
N LYS A 378 -19.97 -0.83 -11.02
CA LYS A 378 -20.76 0.28 -10.47
C LYS A 378 -20.28 1.62 -11.02
N ALA A 379 -18.98 1.87 -11.00
CA ALA A 379 -18.39 3.09 -11.59
C ALA A 379 -18.84 3.23 -13.07
N ARG A 380 -18.78 2.16 -13.86
CA ARG A 380 -19.24 2.16 -15.26
C ARG A 380 -20.72 2.55 -15.37
N ARG A 381 -21.59 1.96 -14.53
CA ARG A 381 -23.03 2.27 -14.55
C ARG A 381 -23.33 3.72 -14.15
N LEU A 382 -22.66 4.24 -13.13
CA LEU A 382 -22.84 5.63 -12.69
C LEU A 382 -22.35 6.63 -13.76
N ILE A 383 -21.22 6.36 -14.40
CA ILE A 383 -20.73 7.18 -15.51
C ILE A 383 -21.72 7.14 -16.69
N ALA A 384 -22.21 5.97 -17.05
CA ALA A 384 -23.20 5.81 -18.11
C ALA A 384 -24.52 6.56 -17.77
N LEU A 385 -24.95 6.53 -16.51
CA LEU A 385 -26.15 7.26 -16.06
C LEU A 385 -25.99 8.78 -16.20
N GLN A 386 -24.80 9.32 -15.95
CA GLN A 386 -24.53 10.75 -16.10
C GLN A 386 -24.53 11.21 -17.56
N THR A 387 -24.02 10.39 -18.45
CA THR A 387 -23.85 10.73 -19.88
C THR A 387 -25.06 10.36 -20.73
N LYS A 388 -25.93 9.48 -20.23
CA LYS A 388 -27.10 9.01 -20.95
C LYS A 388 -28.16 10.13 -21.09
N PRO A 389 -28.70 10.40 -22.29
CA PRO A 389 -29.81 11.34 -22.46
C PRO A 389 -31.00 10.99 -21.56
N ALA A 390 -31.74 12.01 -21.09
CA ALA A 390 -32.89 11.79 -20.21
C ALA A 390 -33.93 10.86 -20.80
N ALA A 391 -34.21 11.01 -22.10
CA ALA A 391 -35.17 10.17 -22.84
C ALA A 391 -34.83 8.67 -22.89
N ASP A 392 -33.52 8.33 -22.73
CA ASP A 392 -33.06 6.96 -22.71
C ASP A 392 -32.95 6.36 -21.30
N LYS A 393 -33.20 7.15 -20.26
CA LYS A 393 -33.16 6.68 -18.87
C LYS A 393 -34.44 5.93 -18.56
N ARG A 394 -34.31 4.79 -17.91
CA ARG A 394 -35.46 4.01 -17.42
C ARG A 394 -35.52 4.20 -15.90
N LEU A 395 -36.65 4.70 -15.42
CA LEU A 395 -36.95 4.91 -14.02
C LEU A 395 -37.88 3.82 -13.52
N VAL A 396 -37.66 3.34 -12.32
CA VAL A 396 -38.56 2.44 -11.60
C VAL A 396 -38.88 3.09 -10.26
N ALA A 397 -40.15 3.39 -10.06
CA ALA A 397 -40.65 3.87 -8.78
C ALA A 397 -41.25 2.68 -8.01
N MET A 398 -40.67 2.35 -6.86
CA MET A 398 -41.22 1.36 -5.93
C MET A 398 -42.09 2.08 -4.92
N VAL A 399 -43.36 1.68 -4.85
CA VAL A 399 -44.33 2.24 -3.91
C VAL A 399 -44.60 1.25 -2.80
N TYR A 400 -44.50 1.68 -1.57
CA TYR A 400 -44.75 0.86 -0.39
C TYR A 400 -46.23 0.80 -0.08
N ASN A 401 -46.81 -0.39 0.01
CA ASN A 401 -48.20 -0.62 0.39
C ASN A 401 -48.25 -1.19 1.81
N TYR A 402 -48.65 -0.35 2.77
CA TYR A 402 -48.77 -0.73 4.17
C TYR A 402 -50.02 -0.08 4.83
N PRO A 403 -50.81 -0.88 5.55
CA PRO A 403 -50.71 -2.31 5.80
C PRO A 403 -51.02 -3.13 4.56
N PRO A 404 -50.47 -4.39 4.44
CA PRO A 404 -50.71 -5.24 3.29
C PRO A 404 -52.18 -5.61 3.16
N GLY A 405 -52.70 -5.72 1.93
CA GLY A 405 -54.09 -6.11 1.63
C GLY A 405 -55.05 -4.95 1.27
N GLY A 406 -54.57 -3.71 1.33
CA GLY A 406 -55.31 -2.52 0.84
C GLY A 406 -54.57 -1.83 -0.29
N THR A 407 -55.23 -0.92 -1.00
CA THR A 407 -54.60 -0.02 -1.97
C THR A 407 -54.04 1.22 -1.31
N ASN A 408 -53.52 1.11 -0.08
CA ASN A 408 -53.00 2.20 0.70
C ASN A 408 -51.55 2.51 0.34
N PHE A 409 -51.36 3.30 -0.72
CA PHE A 409 -50.05 3.85 -1.04
C PHE A 409 -49.81 5.08 -0.16
N GLY A 410 -49.27 4.82 1.03
CA GLY A 410 -49.01 5.86 2.01
C GLY A 410 -47.55 5.89 2.42
N ALA A 411 -47.03 7.08 2.66
CA ALA A 411 -45.77 7.30 3.35
C ALA A 411 -45.98 8.48 4.30
N SER A 412 -46.53 8.21 5.49
CA SER A 412 -46.91 9.19 6.48
C SER A 412 -47.85 10.25 5.83
N PHE A 413 -47.51 11.49 5.78
CA PHE A 413 -48.31 12.56 5.18
C PHE A 413 -48.02 12.82 3.69
N LEU A 414 -47.24 11.97 3.02
CA LEU A 414 -46.92 12.14 1.61
C LEU A 414 -48.08 11.67 0.71
N ASN A 415 -48.54 12.54 -0.20
CA ASN A 415 -49.45 12.14 -1.26
C ASN A 415 -48.67 11.44 -2.38
N VAL A 416 -48.58 10.11 -2.30
CA VAL A 416 -47.76 9.30 -3.20
C VAL A 416 -48.22 9.43 -4.67
N PRO A 417 -49.52 9.36 -5.05
CA PRO A 417 -49.94 9.55 -6.44
C PRO A 417 -49.52 10.90 -7.02
N ARG A 418 -49.68 11.99 -6.28
CA ARG A 418 -49.28 13.32 -6.73
C ARG A 418 -47.78 13.51 -6.79
N SER A 419 -47.02 12.85 -5.89
CA SER A 419 -45.57 12.81 -5.96
C SER A 419 -45.05 12.05 -7.19
N LEU A 420 -45.68 10.93 -7.56
CA LEU A 420 -45.36 10.19 -8.78
C LEU A 420 -45.65 11.00 -10.06
N GLU A 421 -46.79 11.69 -10.09
CA GLU A 421 -47.15 12.61 -11.21
C GLU A 421 -46.07 13.70 -11.37
N GLN A 422 -45.62 14.29 -10.27
CA GLN A 422 -44.62 15.36 -10.29
C GLN A 422 -43.21 14.86 -10.65
N VAL A 423 -42.86 13.62 -10.32
CA VAL A 423 -41.60 13.01 -10.71
C VAL A 423 -41.60 12.56 -12.16
N SER A 424 -42.79 12.27 -12.74
CA SER A 424 -42.94 11.77 -14.15
C SER A 424 -43.11 12.93 -15.16
N SER A 425 -43.40 14.13 -14.69
CA SER A 425 -43.53 15.34 -15.51
C SER A 425 -42.18 16.03 -15.70
#